data_eba77e82d105c1dbeb14476b482a93d9
#
_entry.id   eba77e82d105c1dbeb14476b482a93d9
#
_cell.length_a   1.000
_cell.length_b   1.000
_cell.length_c   1.000
_cell.angle_alpha   90.00
_cell.angle_beta   90.00
_cell.angle_gamma   90.00
#
_symmetry.space_group_name_H-M   'P 1'
#
loop_
_entity.id
_entity.type
_entity.pdbx_description
1 polymer ?
#
loop_
_entity_poly.entity_id
_entity_poly.type
_entity_poly.pdbx_seq_one_letter_code
_entity_poly.pdbx_strand_id
1 'polypeptide(L)'
;TILFSLLIVLTFITGCKSDKQLTDYVNPFLGTATLWEPEDLGYVRKMKARTWGAEVFPGASLPNAMVQLSPVTQFHSGSGYQYEDTVIYGFTHTNKGHWNLCHIPLLPVTGTVTPSDYCSHYNHDNESAHPGYYQVFLERYGVNAELTSTLRCAFHKYTFKPEDDKKLVADMTRSNNRVKEWGIQKVDDHTFSGFQDGEGKMYFYAVSNYKVKDIEQVKDDKHEVSVVDFDESKGKEPLEL
;
A
#
# COMPACT_ATOMS: atom_id res chain seq x y z
N THR A 1 -50.56 -32.36 7.17
CA THR A 1 -49.34 -32.48 6.31
C THR A 1 -48.73 -31.13 5.95
N ILE A 2 -49.56 -30.11 5.67
CA ILE A 2 -49.05 -28.74 5.31
C ILE A 2 -48.40 -28.02 6.49
N LEU A 3 -48.92 -28.21 7.71
CA LEU A 3 -48.36 -27.58 8.94
C LEU A 3 -46.95 -28.17 9.29
N PHE A 4 -46.73 -29.46 9.01
CA PHE A 4 -45.46 -30.11 9.28
C PHE A 4 -44.35 -29.69 8.26
N SER A 5 -44.74 -29.39 7.02
CA SER A 5 -43.83 -28.84 6.00
C SER A 5 -43.42 -27.42 6.28
N LEU A 6 -44.31 -26.61 6.89
CA LEU A 6 -43.99 -25.22 7.27
C LEU A 6 -43.02 -25.16 8.47
N LEU A 7 -43.07 -26.13 9.38
CA LEU A 7 -42.18 -26.19 10.56
C LEU A 7 -40.76 -26.59 10.15
N ILE A 8 -40.59 -27.41 9.10
CA ILE A 8 -39.29 -27.84 8.60
C ILE A 8 -38.57 -26.71 7.83
N VAL A 9 -39.34 -25.83 7.16
CA VAL A 9 -38.76 -24.66 6.47
C VAL A 9 -38.28 -23.57 7.45
N LEU A 10 -38.91 -23.44 8.61
CA LEU A 10 -38.49 -22.47 9.64
C LEU A 10 -37.19 -22.85 10.38
N THR A 11 -36.80 -24.12 10.38
CA THR A 11 -35.59 -24.58 11.08
C THR A 11 -34.30 -24.37 10.28
N PHE A 12 -34.41 -24.04 8.98
CA PHE A 12 -33.22 -23.75 8.14
C PHE A 12 -32.80 -22.28 8.09
N ILE A 13 -33.50 -21.39 8.81
CA ILE A 13 -33.15 -19.95 8.87
C ILE A 13 -32.36 -19.61 10.15
N THR A 14 -31.82 -20.58 10.87
CA THR A 14 -30.77 -20.28 11.85
C THR A 14 -29.49 -20.02 11.08
N GLY A 15 -29.36 -18.78 10.61
CA GLY A 15 -28.12 -18.32 10.02
C GLY A 15 -26.97 -18.61 10.99
N CYS A 16 -25.99 -19.34 10.56
CA CYS A 16 -24.71 -19.47 11.25
C CYS A 16 -24.24 -18.05 11.55
N LYS A 17 -24.36 -17.58 12.78
CA LYS A 17 -23.53 -16.46 13.24
C LYS A 17 -22.11 -16.98 13.16
N SER A 18 -21.37 -16.54 12.18
CA SER A 18 -19.92 -16.73 12.15
C SER A 18 -19.40 -16.17 13.47
N ASP A 19 -18.85 -17.03 14.33
CA ASP A 19 -18.16 -16.57 15.52
C ASP A 19 -17.02 -15.64 15.08
N LYS A 20 -17.01 -14.43 15.64
CA LYS A 20 -15.96 -13.45 15.34
C LYS A 20 -14.61 -14.06 15.68
N GLN A 21 -13.68 -13.97 14.74
CA GLN A 21 -12.29 -14.31 14.97
C GLN A 21 -11.62 -13.24 15.87
N LEU A 22 -10.58 -13.58 16.59
CA LEU A 22 -9.87 -12.62 17.43
C LEU A 22 -9.30 -11.44 16.63
N THR A 23 -8.94 -11.68 15.38
CA THR A 23 -8.46 -10.66 14.43
C THR A 23 -9.54 -9.62 14.07
N ASP A 24 -10.83 -9.96 14.19
CA ASP A 24 -11.94 -9.04 13.89
C ASP A 24 -12.09 -7.91 14.95
N TYR A 25 -11.39 -8.04 16.08
CA TYR A 25 -11.31 -7.02 17.12
C TYR A 25 -10.11 -6.09 16.97
N VAL A 26 -9.24 -6.34 16.00
CA VAL A 26 -8.06 -5.52 15.75
C VAL A 26 -8.39 -4.46 14.70
N ASN A 27 -8.22 -3.19 15.06
CA ASN A 27 -8.33 -2.08 14.12
C ASN A 27 -6.91 -1.57 13.78
N PRO A 28 -6.36 -1.87 12.59
CA PRO A 28 -5.04 -1.41 12.18
C PRO A 28 -4.89 0.11 12.04
N PHE A 29 -6.00 0.84 11.92
CA PHE A 29 -5.96 2.32 11.86
C PHE A 29 -5.82 2.97 13.23
N LEU A 30 -6.01 2.23 14.32
CA LEU A 30 -5.90 2.78 15.66
C LEU A 30 -4.47 3.29 15.93
N GLY A 31 -4.36 4.60 16.22
CA GLY A 31 -3.09 5.26 16.47
C GLY A 31 -2.41 5.85 15.23
N THR A 32 -3.01 5.74 14.05
CA THR A 32 -2.47 6.34 12.81
C THR A 32 -2.82 7.82 12.65
N ALA A 33 -3.84 8.30 13.38
CA ALA A 33 -4.23 9.72 13.38
C ALA A 33 -3.20 10.61 14.09
N THR A 34 -3.14 11.86 13.66
CA THR A 34 -2.30 12.88 14.28
C THR A 34 -2.94 13.41 15.56
N LEU A 35 -2.13 13.74 16.55
CA LEU A 35 -2.59 14.43 17.75
C LEU A 35 -2.39 15.96 17.59
N TRP A 36 -3.48 16.71 17.59
CA TRP A 36 -3.46 18.16 17.38
C TRP A 36 -3.82 18.94 18.62
N GLU A 37 -4.84 18.49 19.35
CA GLU A 37 -5.47 19.23 20.41
C GLU A 37 -4.70 19.10 21.73
N PRO A 38 -4.65 20.17 22.54
CA PRO A 38 -3.97 20.16 23.84
C PRO A 38 -4.51 19.08 24.79
N GLU A 39 -5.81 18.76 24.69
CA GLU A 39 -6.48 17.75 25.49
C GLU A 39 -5.89 16.35 25.20
N ASP A 40 -5.62 16.05 23.92
CA ASP A 40 -5.02 14.78 23.52
C ASP A 40 -3.54 14.69 23.93
N LEU A 41 -2.84 15.82 23.87
CA LEU A 41 -1.40 15.90 24.17
C LEU A 41 -1.12 16.03 25.66
N GLY A 42 -2.08 16.53 26.46
CA GLY A 42 -1.89 16.89 27.84
C GLY A 42 -1.01 18.14 28.05
N TYR A 43 -0.69 18.89 27.00
CA TYR A 43 0.05 20.16 27.07
C TYR A 43 -0.21 21.04 25.83
N VAL A 44 0.02 22.33 25.96
CA VAL A 44 -0.06 23.28 24.84
C VAL A 44 1.28 23.32 24.08
N ARG A 45 1.22 23.09 22.79
CA ARG A 45 2.41 23.09 21.92
C ARG A 45 2.90 24.50 21.64
N LYS A 46 4.21 24.69 21.62
CA LYS A 46 4.86 25.96 21.28
C LYS A 46 4.93 26.21 19.77
N MET A 47 4.85 25.15 18.95
CA MET A 47 4.91 25.22 17.49
C MET A 47 3.74 24.46 16.88
N LYS A 48 3.20 24.98 15.77
CA LYS A 48 2.25 24.25 14.93
C LYS A 48 2.98 23.19 14.08
N ALA A 49 3.44 22.14 14.70
CA ALA A 49 4.01 21.00 14.01
C ALA A 49 3.11 19.77 14.21
N ARG A 50 2.95 18.94 13.20
CA ARG A 50 2.19 17.69 13.27
C ARG A 50 2.80 16.83 14.38
N THR A 51 1.96 16.27 15.23
CA THR A 51 2.36 15.26 16.23
C THR A 51 1.72 13.95 15.81
N TRP A 52 2.53 12.95 15.57
CA TRP A 52 2.06 11.65 15.22
C TRP A 52 1.46 10.96 16.46
N GLY A 53 0.39 10.20 16.26
CA GLY A 53 -0.25 9.46 17.33
C GLY A 53 0.66 8.38 17.89
N ALA A 54 0.42 7.12 17.54
CA ALA A 54 1.26 6.00 17.99
C ALA A 54 2.37 5.63 16.99
N GLU A 55 2.56 6.41 15.91
CA GLU A 55 3.53 6.12 14.83
C GLU A 55 3.39 4.69 14.27
N VAL A 56 2.15 4.26 14.04
CA VAL A 56 1.80 2.96 13.48
C VAL A 56 1.29 3.12 12.05
N PHE A 57 1.18 2.02 11.33
CA PHE A 57 0.71 1.97 9.94
C PHE A 57 -0.38 0.89 9.79
N PRO A 58 -1.35 1.08 8.87
CA PRO A 58 -2.48 0.17 8.69
C PRO A 58 -2.19 -1.01 7.77
N GLY A 59 -0.96 -1.15 7.27
CA GLY A 59 -0.60 -2.06 6.20
C GLY A 59 -0.62 -3.55 6.56
N ALA A 60 -0.46 -4.36 5.52
CA ALA A 60 -0.37 -5.80 5.64
C ALA A 60 0.98 -6.21 6.25
N SER A 61 0.96 -6.75 7.45
CA SER A 61 2.14 -7.23 8.16
C SER A 61 1.78 -8.41 9.06
N LEU A 62 2.71 -9.34 9.21
CA LEU A 62 2.63 -10.42 10.20
C LEU A 62 3.51 -10.10 11.41
N PRO A 63 3.24 -10.68 12.59
CA PRO A 63 4.11 -10.52 13.75
C PRO A 63 5.55 -10.94 13.44
N ASN A 64 6.50 -10.06 13.77
CA ASN A 64 7.94 -10.26 13.54
C ASN A 64 8.35 -10.46 12.07
N ALA A 65 7.54 -9.97 11.13
CA ALA A 65 7.86 -10.03 9.70
C ALA A 65 9.04 -9.12 9.33
N MET A 66 9.85 -9.55 8.38
CA MET A 66 10.83 -8.70 7.70
C MET A 66 10.13 -7.69 6.79
N VAL A 67 9.07 -8.13 6.10
CA VAL A 67 8.26 -7.29 5.21
C VAL A 67 7.07 -6.73 5.98
N GLN A 68 6.97 -5.40 5.95
CA GLN A 68 5.83 -4.64 6.45
C GLN A 68 5.32 -3.80 5.28
N LEU A 69 4.30 -4.30 4.61
CA LEU A 69 3.75 -3.70 3.39
C LEU A 69 2.66 -2.70 3.75
N SER A 70 2.88 -1.41 3.45
CA SER A 70 1.96 -0.36 3.87
C SER A 70 1.90 0.79 2.87
N PRO A 71 0.75 1.48 2.75
CA PRO A 71 0.71 2.73 2.02
C PRO A 71 1.60 3.78 2.66
N VAL A 72 2.17 4.66 1.85
CA VAL A 72 2.84 5.87 2.28
C VAL A 72 2.05 7.08 1.79
N THR A 73 1.60 7.88 2.74
CA THR A 73 0.86 9.13 2.50
C THR A 73 1.73 10.35 2.69
N GLN A 74 2.83 10.21 3.45
CA GLN A 74 3.82 11.26 3.67
C GLN A 74 5.18 10.66 3.97
N PHE A 75 6.16 10.93 3.12
CA PHE A 75 7.57 10.65 3.43
C PHE A 75 8.09 11.60 4.52
N HIS A 76 9.12 11.18 5.24
CA HIS A 76 9.68 11.88 6.40
C HIS A 76 8.65 12.13 7.50
N SER A 77 7.79 11.14 7.73
CA SER A 77 6.81 11.08 8.82
C SER A 77 7.11 9.89 9.75
N GLY A 78 6.37 9.76 10.85
CA GLY A 78 6.61 8.71 11.85
C GLY A 78 6.68 7.29 11.26
N SER A 79 5.63 6.86 10.57
CA SER A 79 5.53 5.52 9.97
C SER A 79 5.22 5.52 8.46
N GLY A 80 5.19 6.69 7.83
CA GLY A 80 4.86 6.85 6.41
C GLY A 80 3.37 7.06 6.13
N TYR A 81 2.49 6.67 7.03
CA TYR A 81 1.05 6.84 6.91
C TYR A 81 0.49 7.76 8.00
N GLN A 82 -0.42 8.65 7.60
CA GLN A 82 -1.19 9.52 8.48
C GLN A 82 -2.65 9.48 8.06
N TYR A 83 -3.55 9.22 9.02
CA TYR A 83 -4.98 9.01 8.74
C TYR A 83 -5.65 10.22 8.06
N GLU A 84 -5.22 11.45 8.38
CA GLU A 84 -5.81 12.67 7.81
C GLU A 84 -5.29 13.03 6.41
N ASP A 85 -4.32 12.29 5.89
CA ASP A 85 -3.81 12.52 4.54
C ASP A 85 -4.80 12.00 3.49
N THR A 86 -4.79 12.64 2.34
CA THR A 86 -5.75 12.36 1.25
C THR A 86 -5.09 11.83 -0.02
N VAL A 87 -3.78 11.58 0.03
CA VAL A 87 -3.00 11.08 -1.12
C VAL A 87 -2.09 9.93 -0.72
N ILE A 88 -1.91 8.99 -1.62
CA ILE A 88 -0.96 7.87 -1.52
C ILE A 88 0.12 8.05 -2.58
N TYR A 89 1.40 7.98 -2.18
CA TYR A 89 2.57 8.03 -3.05
C TYR A 89 3.05 6.63 -3.46
N GLY A 90 2.64 5.59 -2.77
CA GLY A 90 3.00 4.22 -3.07
C GLY A 90 2.82 3.28 -1.89
N PHE A 91 3.11 2.01 -2.13
CA PHE A 91 3.12 0.97 -1.12
C PHE A 91 4.57 0.57 -0.85
N THR A 92 5.02 0.79 0.39
CA THR A 92 6.39 0.55 0.82
C THR A 92 6.51 -0.78 1.54
N HIS A 93 7.69 -1.39 1.53
CA HIS A 93 7.90 -2.77 1.96
C HIS A 93 8.55 -2.90 3.34
N THR A 94 9.00 -1.78 3.90
CA THR A 94 9.59 -1.72 5.23
C THR A 94 8.97 -0.55 5.97
N ASN A 95 8.17 -0.83 6.97
CA ASN A 95 7.50 0.21 7.76
C ASN A 95 7.71 -0.07 9.24
N LYS A 96 8.01 0.96 9.98
CA LYS A 96 7.92 0.98 11.43
C LYS A 96 7.83 2.42 11.88
N GLY A 97 7.25 2.68 13.01
CA GLY A 97 7.31 3.98 13.66
C GLY A 97 8.76 4.45 13.78
N HIS A 98 8.96 5.75 14.01
CA HIS A 98 10.26 6.33 14.29
C HIS A 98 11.06 6.88 13.10
N TRP A 99 10.37 7.41 12.09
CA TRP A 99 10.95 8.28 11.07
C TRP A 99 11.99 7.68 10.14
N ASN A 100 12.01 6.38 10.00
CA ASN A 100 12.93 5.69 9.10
C ASN A 100 12.22 4.62 8.27
N LEU A 101 12.95 3.96 7.38
CA LEU A 101 12.45 2.94 6.47
C LEU A 101 11.53 3.51 5.37
N CYS A 102 10.37 2.92 5.09
CA CYS A 102 9.51 3.21 3.93
C CYS A 102 10.27 3.03 2.60
N HIS A 103 10.97 1.89 2.47
CA HIS A 103 11.74 1.59 1.27
C HIS A 103 10.88 1.01 0.15
N ILE A 104 11.35 1.19 -1.07
CA ILE A 104 10.83 0.57 -2.30
C ILE A 104 9.35 0.88 -2.48
N PRO A 105 8.97 2.17 -2.61
CA PRO A 105 7.59 2.55 -2.86
C PRO A 105 7.17 2.19 -4.28
N LEU A 106 6.11 1.41 -4.41
CA LEU A 106 5.48 1.02 -5.68
C LEU A 106 4.06 1.56 -5.74
N LEU A 107 3.68 2.24 -6.82
CA LEU A 107 2.31 2.71 -7.05
C LEU A 107 1.81 2.22 -8.39
N PRO A 108 0.67 1.49 -8.46
CA PRO A 108 0.04 1.15 -9.72
C PRO A 108 -0.56 2.40 -10.37
N VAL A 109 -0.26 2.58 -11.64
CA VAL A 109 -0.67 3.74 -12.44
C VAL A 109 -1.09 3.32 -13.84
N THR A 110 -1.81 4.20 -14.53
CA THR A 110 -2.18 4.05 -15.95
C THR A 110 -1.92 5.37 -16.69
N GLY A 111 -1.70 5.29 -18.00
CA GLY A 111 -1.47 6.46 -18.86
C GLY A 111 -0.08 7.07 -18.70
N THR A 112 -0.01 8.38 -18.86
CA THR A 112 1.25 9.13 -18.81
C THR A 112 1.61 9.48 -17.38
N VAL A 113 2.85 9.21 -16.98
CA VAL A 113 3.39 9.51 -15.65
C VAL A 113 4.08 10.87 -15.64
N THR A 114 3.71 11.72 -14.70
CA THR A 114 4.42 12.97 -14.38
C THR A 114 5.18 12.76 -13.07
N PRO A 115 6.52 12.75 -13.06
CA PRO A 115 7.31 12.37 -11.89
C PRO A 115 7.05 13.18 -10.62
N SER A 116 6.82 14.49 -10.75
CA SER A 116 6.52 15.35 -9.60
C SER A 116 5.06 15.31 -9.15
N ASP A 117 4.17 14.63 -9.89
CA ASP A 117 2.73 14.56 -9.64
C ASP A 117 2.17 13.19 -10.01
N TYR A 118 2.72 12.11 -9.45
CA TYR A 118 2.24 10.74 -9.74
C TYR A 118 1.33 10.17 -8.64
N CYS A 119 1.21 10.81 -7.48
CA CYS A 119 0.38 10.30 -6.38
C CYS A 119 -1.10 10.18 -6.76
N SER A 120 -1.83 9.37 -6.02
CA SER A 120 -3.29 9.23 -6.18
C SER A 120 -4.02 9.69 -4.94
N HIS A 121 -5.13 10.41 -5.14
CA HIS A 121 -6.12 10.61 -4.08
C HIS A 121 -6.79 9.28 -3.72
N TYR A 122 -7.26 9.20 -2.49
CA TYR A 122 -8.04 8.11 -1.96
C TYR A 122 -9.04 8.61 -0.91
N ASN A 123 -10.02 7.77 -0.56
CA ASN A 123 -11.02 8.05 0.44
C ASN A 123 -11.11 6.87 1.42
N HIS A 124 -11.23 7.14 2.70
CA HIS A 124 -11.37 6.12 3.74
C HIS A 124 -12.64 5.25 3.59
N ASP A 125 -13.68 5.73 2.90
CA ASP A 125 -14.85 4.91 2.57
C ASP A 125 -14.52 3.74 1.64
N ASN A 126 -13.40 3.85 0.91
CA ASN A 126 -12.87 2.85 -0.01
C ASN A 126 -11.51 2.30 0.44
N GLU A 127 -11.22 2.40 1.73
CA GLU A 127 -10.01 1.88 2.37
C GLU A 127 -10.40 0.86 3.45
N SER A 128 -9.68 -0.24 3.52
CA SER A 128 -9.87 -1.24 4.57
C SER A 128 -8.57 -1.91 4.98
N ALA A 129 -8.48 -2.28 6.24
CA ALA A 129 -7.33 -2.98 6.77
C ALA A 129 -7.76 -4.03 7.80
N HIS A 130 -7.10 -5.19 7.76
CA HIS A 130 -7.18 -6.26 8.73
C HIS A 130 -5.75 -6.74 9.05
N PRO A 131 -5.51 -7.44 10.16
CA PRO A 131 -4.20 -8.05 10.39
C PRO A 131 -3.75 -8.88 9.18
N GLY A 132 -2.63 -8.48 8.57
CA GLY A 132 -2.07 -9.14 7.38
C GLY A 132 -2.72 -8.78 6.03
N TYR A 133 -3.65 -7.83 5.99
CA TYR A 133 -4.31 -7.40 4.75
C TYR A 133 -4.59 -5.91 4.75
N TYR A 134 -4.42 -5.29 3.59
CA TYR A 134 -4.77 -3.89 3.33
C TYR A 134 -5.37 -3.75 1.94
N GLN A 135 -6.37 -2.88 1.80
CA GLN A 135 -7.00 -2.56 0.52
C GLN A 135 -7.32 -1.07 0.44
N VAL A 136 -7.17 -0.49 -0.75
CA VAL A 136 -7.58 0.88 -1.04
C VAL A 136 -7.91 1.07 -2.53
N PHE A 137 -8.85 1.97 -2.83
CA PHE A 137 -9.12 2.40 -4.20
C PHE A 137 -8.36 3.69 -4.51
N LEU A 138 -7.50 3.65 -5.52
CA LEU A 138 -6.72 4.78 -6.03
C LEU A 138 -7.54 5.55 -7.06
N GLU A 139 -8.13 6.67 -6.65
CA GLU A 139 -9.13 7.40 -7.42
C GLU A 139 -8.61 7.93 -8.75
N ARG A 140 -7.39 8.48 -8.77
CA ARG A 140 -6.77 9.04 -9.98
C ARG A 140 -6.63 8.04 -11.10
N TYR A 141 -6.29 6.81 -10.76
CA TYR A 141 -5.98 5.75 -11.72
C TYR A 141 -7.13 4.74 -11.88
N GLY A 142 -8.17 4.83 -11.03
CA GLY A 142 -9.27 3.88 -11.04
C GLY A 142 -8.84 2.46 -10.69
N VAL A 143 -7.81 2.30 -9.85
CA VAL A 143 -7.20 1.01 -9.51
C VAL A 143 -7.57 0.61 -8.10
N ASN A 144 -8.05 -0.61 -7.93
CA ASN A 144 -8.18 -1.22 -6.61
C ASN A 144 -6.86 -1.94 -6.28
N ALA A 145 -6.23 -1.54 -5.18
CA ALA A 145 -4.99 -2.13 -4.69
C ALA A 145 -5.28 -2.99 -3.46
N GLU A 146 -4.89 -4.26 -3.51
CA GLU A 146 -5.00 -5.23 -2.42
C GLU A 146 -3.59 -5.73 -2.07
N LEU A 147 -3.27 -5.76 -0.79
CA LEU A 147 -1.95 -6.09 -0.28
C LEU A 147 -2.04 -7.17 0.80
N THR A 148 -1.13 -8.12 0.75
CA THR A 148 -0.88 -9.07 1.84
C THR A 148 0.60 -9.39 1.93
N SER A 149 1.02 -10.04 2.99
CA SER A 149 2.42 -10.38 3.18
C SER A 149 2.61 -11.71 3.90
N THR A 150 3.75 -12.32 3.68
CA THR A 150 4.31 -13.37 4.51
C THR A 150 5.40 -12.78 5.42
N LEU A 151 6.12 -13.62 6.14
CA LEU A 151 7.24 -13.17 6.97
C LEU A 151 8.36 -12.49 6.15
N ARG A 152 8.48 -12.81 4.84
CA ARG A 152 9.60 -12.36 4.00
C ARG A 152 9.21 -11.84 2.62
N CYS A 153 7.96 -12.01 2.20
CA CYS A 153 7.49 -11.60 0.87
C CYS A 153 6.29 -10.69 1.01
N ALA A 154 6.23 -9.67 0.17
CA ALA A 154 5.04 -8.90 -0.11
C ALA A 154 4.26 -9.55 -1.25
N PHE A 155 2.94 -9.41 -1.26
CA PHE A 155 2.09 -9.74 -2.38
C PHE A 155 1.18 -8.56 -2.67
N HIS A 156 1.19 -8.12 -3.92
CA HIS A 156 0.37 -7.04 -4.42
C HIS A 156 -0.59 -7.58 -5.48
N LYS A 157 -1.83 -7.12 -5.42
CA LYS A 157 -2.82 -7.38 -6.45
C LYS A 157 -3.48 -6.06 -6.83
N TYR A 158 -3.37 -5.69 -8.10
CA TYR A 158 -3.86 -4.43 -8.64
C TYR A 158 -4.90 -4.69 -9.71
N THR A 159 -6.14 -4.32 -9.42
CA THR A 159 -7.25 -4.46 -10.36
C THR A 159 -7.46 -3.15 -11.10
N PHE A 160 -7.10 -3.14 -12.38
CA PHE A 160 -7.30 -2.04 -13.31
C PHE A 160 -8.62 -2.20 -14.07
N LYS A 161 -9.08 -1.13 -14.71
CA LYS A 161 -10.14 -1.27 -15.73
C LYS A 161 -9.59 -2.06 -16.92
N PRO A 162 -10.45 -2.84 -17.61
CA PRO A 162 -10.00 -3.71 -18.70
C PRO A 162 -9.30 -3.02 -19.87
N GLU A 163 -9.63 -1.75 -20.10
CA GLU A 163 -9.09 -0.92 -21.16
C GLU A 163 -7.80 -0.19 -20.83
N ASP A 164 -7.45 -0.14 -19.54
CA ASP A 164 -6.30 0.62 -19.08
C ASP A 164 -4.99 -0.16 -19.25
N ASP A 165 -3.92 0.55 -19.60
CA ASP A 165 -2.57 0.03 -19.55
C ASP A 165 -2.13 -0.17 -18.09
N LYS A 166 -1.26 -1.14 -17.86
CA LYS A 166 -0.78 -1.49 -16.52
C LYS A 166 0.65 -1.05 -16.37
N LYS A 167 0.88 -0.14 -15.45
CA LYS A 167 2.21 0.36 -15.11
C LYS A 167 2.39 0.43 -13.59
N LEU A 168 3.66 0.46 -13.18
CA LEU A 168 4.05 0.77 -11.81
C LEU A 168 5.03 1.93 -11.82
N VAL A 169 4.77 2.93 -11.02
CA VAL A 169 5.79 3.88 -10.58
C VAL A 169 6.56 3.25 -9.43
N ALA A 170 7.87 3.11 -9.61
CA ALA A 170 8.81 2.78 -8.55
C ALA A 170 9.61 4.05 -8.22
N ASP A 171 9.22 4.76 -7.16
CA ASP A 171 9.92 5.98 -6.72
C ASP A 171 11.13 5.63 -5.85
N MET A 172 12.17 5.14 -6.50
CA MET A 172 13.37 4.69 -5.82
C MET A 172 14.20 5.82 -5.22
N THR A 173 13.83 7.09 -5.48
CA THR A 173 14.54 8.26 -4.95
C THR A 173 14.06 8.65 -3.55
N ARG A 174 12.92 8.10 -3.08
CA ARG A 174 12.29 8.47 -1.81
C ARG A 174 12.20 7.30 -0.83
N SER A 175 12.45 7.61 0.42
CA SER A 175 12.11 6.82 1.61
C SER A 175 12.01 7.77 2.80
N ASN A 176 11.73 7.27 3.99
CA ASN A 176 11.86 8.10 5.21
C ASN A 176 13.32 8.47 5.52
N ASN A 177 14.27 7.69 5.03
CA ASN A 177 15.69 8.00 5.09
C ASN A 177 16.13 8.75 3.82
N ARG A 178 17.24 9.46 3.90
CA ARG A 178 17.86 10.03 2.70
C ARG A 178 18.41 8.90 1.84
N VAL A 179 17.87 8.74 0.64
CA VAL A 179 18.40 7.81 -0.35
C VAL A 179 19.71 8.37 -0.95
N LYS A 180 20.76 7.55 -0.97
CA LYS A 180 22.09 7.89 -1.48
C LYS A 180 22.33 7.31 -2.88
N GLU A 181 21.85 6.09 -3.07
CA GLU A 181 22.02 5.34 -4.31
C GLU A 181 20.81 4.42 -4.49
N TRP A 182 20.41 4.19 -5.71
CA TRP A 182 19.34 3.28 -6.05
C TRP A 182 19.52 2.74 -7.46
N GLY A 183 18.86 1.64 -7.77
CA GLY A 183 18.82 1.07 -9.09
C GLY A 183 17.67 0.11 -9.25
N ILE A 184 17.15 0.00 -10.47
CA ILE A 184 16.13 -0.96 -10.86
C ILE A 184 16.44 -1.46 -12.27
N GLN A 185 16.19 -2.75 -12.51
CA GLN A 185 16.46 -3.37 -13.81
C GLN A 185 15.50 -4.52 -14.09
N LYS A 186 15.19 -4.74 -15.35
CA LYS A 186 14.54 -5.95 -15.83
C LYS A 186 15.54 -7.10 -15.75
N VAL A 187 15.12 -8.23 -15.19
CA VAL A 187 15.93 -9.46 -15.08
C VAL A 187 15.58 -10.43 -16.20
N ASP A 188 14.25 -10.65 -16.38
CA ASP A 188 13.69 -11.48 -17.45
C ASP A 188 12.29 -10.98 -17.81
N ASP A 189 11.53 -11.77 -18.57
CA ASP A 189 10.20 -11.37 -19.04
C ASP A 189 9.20 -11.11 -17.92
N HIS A 190 9.33 -11.73 -16.77
CA HIS A 190 8.37 -11.60 -15.66
C HIS A 190 8.99 -11.02 -14.41
N THR A 191 10.26 -10.63 -14.47
CA THR A 191 11.02 -10.33 -13.28
C THR A 191 11.77 -9.01 -13.40
N PHE A 192 11.70 -8.21 -12.35
CA PHE A 192 12.55 -7.06 -12.15
C PHE A 192 13.13 -7.04 -10.75
N SER A 193 14.27 -6.41 -10.60
CA SER A 193 14.98 -6.32 -9.33
C SER A 193 15.61 -4.96 -9.16
N GLY A 194 16.00 -4.64 -7.94
CA GLY A 194 16.68 -3.39 -7.68
C GLY A 194 17.17 -3.28 -6.26
N PHE A 195 17.64 -2.10 -5.93
CA PHE A 195 18.07 -1.75 -4.59
C PHE A 195 17.83 -0.28 -4.29
N GLN A 196 17.74 0.02 -2.99
CA GLN A 196 17.68 1.37 -2.47
C GLN A 196 18.61 1.46 -1.26
N ASP A 197 19.55 2.41 -1.27
CA ASP A 197 20.51 2.63 -0.19
C ASP A 197 20.20 3.93 0.56
N GLY A 198 19.76 3.81 1.79
CA GLY A 198 19.52 4.90 2.74
C GLY A 198 20.41 4.74 3.99
N GLU A 199 19.89 4.16 5.05
CA GLU A 199 20.63 3.71 6.25
C GLU A 199 21.09 2.26 6.16
N GLY A 200 21.25 1.75 4.96
CA GLY A 200 21.61 0.41 4.60
C GLY A 200 21.02 0.05 3.25
N LYS A 201 21.70 -0.80 2.52
CA LYS A 201 21.28 -1.20 1.19
C LYS A 201 20.20 -2.27 1.28
N MET A 202 19.00 -1.92 0.83
CA MET A 202 17.85 -2.82 0.73
C MET A 202 17.72 -3.31 -0.70
N TYR A 203 17.72 -4.63 -0.90
CA TYR A 203 17.51 -5.25 -2.21
C TYR A 203 16.12 -5.83 -2.31
N PHE A 204 15.57 -5.83 -3.53
CA PHE A 204 14.31 -6.50 -3.82
C PHE A 204 14.37 -7.29 -5.13
N TYR A 205 13.47 -8.26 -5.24
CA TYR A 205 13.25 -9.10 -6.39
C TYR A 205 11.74 -9.28 -6.55
N ALA A 206 11.19 -8.84 -7.66
CA ALA A 206 9.75 -8.87 -7.91
C ALA A 206 9.44 -9.75 -9.13
N VAL A 207 8.41 -10.59 -8.98
CA VAL A 207 7.92 -11.46 -10.04
C VAL A 207 6.48 -11.08 -10.35
N SER A 208 6.17 -10.86 -11.62
CA SER A 208 4.85 -10.46 -12.10
C SER A 208 4.17 -11.58 -12.90
N ASN A 209 2.84 -11.66 -12.79
CA ASN A 209 2.03 -12.50 -13.69
C ASN A 209 1.97 -11.94 -15.12
N TYR A 210 2.24 -10.65 -15.32
CA TYR A 210 2.39 -10.00 -16.63
C TYR A 210 3.86 -9.91 -17.04
N LYS A 211 4.12 -9.88 -18.35
CA LYS A 211 5.47 -9.64 -18.85
C LYS A 211 5.86 -8.19 -18.61
N VAL A 212 7.03 -7.99 -18.07
CA VAL A 212 7.69 -6.69 -18.01
C VAL A 212 8.16 -6.32 -19.41
N LYS A 213 7.54 -5.33 -20.00
CA LYS A 213 7.89 -4.82 -21.33
C LYS A 213 9.19 -4.03 -21.26
N ASP A 214 9.18 -2.98 -20.42
CA ASP A 214 10.31 -2.08 -20.25
C ASP A 214 10.34 -1.48 -18.85
N ILE A 215 11.48 -0.89 -18.49
CA ILE A 215 11.63 -0.06 -17.30
C ILE A 215 12.28 1.25 -17.72
N GLU A 216 11.50 2.31 -17.74
CA GLU A 216 11.95 3.63 -18.15
C GLU A 216 12.24 4.52 -16.95
N GLN A 217 13.32 5.32 -17.03
CA GLN A 217 13.60 6.41 -16.11
C GLN A 217 12.92 7.67 -16.64
N VAL A 218 11.90 8.16 -15.93
CA VAL A 218 11.18 9.37 -16.30
C VAL A 218 11.54 10.47 -15.32
N LYS A 219 11.88 11.63 -15.85
CA LYS A 219 12.32 12.78 -15.07
C LYS A 219 11.66 14.06 -15.54
N ASP A 220 11.28 14.90 -14.60
CA ASP A 220 10.93 16.30 -14.83
C ASP A 220 11.93 17.23 -14.08
N ASP A 221 11.63 18.53 -14.05
CA ASP A 221 12.51 19.52 -13.39
C ASP A 221 12.65 19.34 -11.87
N LYS A 222 11.78 18.55 -11.25
CA LYS A 222 11.65 18.45 -9.80
C LYS A 222 11.93 17.05 -9.27
N HIS A 223 11.64 16.02 -10.07
CA HIS A 223 11.64 14.67 -9.57
C HIS A 223 11.95 13.64 -10.67
N GLU A 224 12.40 12.46 -10.25
CA GLU A 224 12.70 11.32 -11.11
C GLU A 224 12.09 10.05 -10.53
N VAL A 225 11.48 9.25 -11.39
CA VAL A 225 10.89 7.95 -11.02
C VAL A 225 11.23 6.90 -12.07
N SER A 226 11.18 5.63 -11.68
CA SER A 226 11.19 4.53 -12.64
C SER A 226 9.75 4.10 -12.93
N VAL A 227 9.45 3.88 -14.20
CA VAL A 227 8.16 3.36 -14.64
C VAL A 227 8.36 1.96 -15.20
N VAL A 228 7.76 0.97 -14.56
CA VAL A 228 7.71 -0.41 -15.06
C VAL A 228 6.46 -0.54 -15.91
N ASP A 229 6.60 -0.82 -17.20
CA ASP A 229 5.51 -1.04 -18.16
C ASP A 229 5.33 -2.54 -18.40
N PHE A 230 4.09 -3.00 -18.45
CA PHE A 230 3.77 -4.41 -18.62
C PHE A 230 3.16 -4.68 -20.00
N ASP A 231 3.61 -5.74 -20.66
CA ASP A 231 2.99 -6.25 -21.89
C ASP A 231 1.59 -6.78 -21.61
N GLU A 232 0.74 -6.86 -22.66
CA GLU A 232 -0.64 -7.34 -22.57
C GLU A 232 -1.46 -6.57 -21.54
N SER A 233 -1.11 -5.31 -21.34
CA SER A 233 -1.66 -4.42 -20.31
C SER A 233 -3.17 -4.23 -20.40
N LYS A 234 -3.80 -4.59 -21.53
CA LYS A 234 -5.27 -4.51 -21.75
C LYS A 234 -6.01 -5.82 -21.37
N GLY A 235 -5.38 -6.73 -20.66
CA GLY A 235 -6.03 -7.93 -20.14
C GLY A 235 -6.98 -7.60 -18.97
N LYS A 236 -7.92 -8.52 -18.70
CA LYS A 236 -8.90 -8.38 -17.60
C LYS A 236 -8.35 -8.84 -16.25
N GLU A 237 -7.30 -9.65 -16.27
CA GLU A 237 -6.71 -10.17 -15.04
C GLU A 237 -6.03 -9.06 -14.22
N PRO A 238 -6.10 -9.12 -12.89
CA PRO A 238 -5.32 -8.22 -12.04
C PRO A 238 -3.81 -8.36 -12.32
N LEU A 239 -3.07 -7.26 -12.14
CA LEU A 239 -1.63 -7.31 -12.06
C LEU A 239 -1.24 -7.79 -10.66
N GLU A 240 -0.48 -8.87 -10.60
CA GLU A 240 0.00 -9.50 -9.37
C GLU A 240 1.53 -9.48 -9.33
N LEU A 241 2.06 -9.17 -8.14
CA LEU A 241 3.50 -9.15 -7.86
C LEU A 241 3.81 -9.94 -6.58
#